data_96e2e6556ee0eebbe0d80b708dea1776
#
_entry.id   96e2e6556ee0eebbe0d80b708dea1776
#
_cell.length_a   1.000
_cell.length_b   1.000
_cell.length_c   1.000
_cell.angle_alpha   90.00
_cell.angle_beta   90.00
_cell.angle_gamma   90.00
#
_symmetry.space_group_name_H-M   'P 1'
#
loop_
_entity.id
_entity.type
_entity.pdbx_description
1 polymer ?
#
loop_
_entity_poly.entity_id
_entity_poly.type
_entity_poly.pdbx_seq_one_letter_code
_entity_poly.pdbx_strand_id
1 'polypeptide(L)'
;MARGIIGFGLPYAIVAGASLIGELGYPKERPILTSLFNACYFIGAIVAAGCTYGTQTIKTDWSWRIPSFLQMAPSLLQVTFVFFLPESPRFLMSKDKFEEAEAVLVKYHAEGNPNSEFVKAEILEIKTTLQIEMENSKRSWMDLVRTAGMRRRLLIGSLLGLFTQLSGNVVISYFLGDVLKLIGYTDPAFQNQYNLGNQCWSLVCGVGAALVVMRFRRRTMYMTGILAILGVYVAWTTCTAVFIAYNSPVAAKLCLFFIYAYSPAYNLCFNALTYSKSAIIACRGVLAC
;
A
#
# COMPACT_ATOMS: atom_id res chain seq x y z
N MET A 1 -3.77 -4.15 24.26
CA MET A 1 -4.72 -3.07 23.97
C MET A 1 -4.18 -2.02 22.99
N ALA A 2 -3.01 -1.39 23.22
CA ALA A 2 -2.48 -0.33 22.34
C ALA A 2 -2.39 -0.71 20.84
N ARG A 3 -1.87 -1.90 20.52
CA ARG A 3 -1.82 -2.40 19.14
C ARG A 3 -3.19 -2.58 18.47
N GLY A 4 -4.23 -2.89 19.26
CA GLY A 4 -5.60 -2.99 18.75
C GLY A 4 -6.16 -1.61 18.35
N ILE A 5 -5.90 -0.58 19.15
CA ILE A 5 -6.32 0.80 18.85
C ILE A 5 -5.61 1.31 17.58
N ILE A 6 -4.29 1.10 17.49
CA ILE A 6 -3.51 1.46 16.30
C ILE A 6 -4.03 0.71 15.06
N GLY A 7 -4.28 -0.60 15.18
CA GLY A 7 -4.81 -1.42 14.08
C GLY A 7 -6.21 -1.03 13.63
N PHE A 8 -7.02 -0.44 14.52
CA PHE A 8 -8.33 0.10 14.17
C PHE A 8 -8.22 1.45 13.42
N GLY A 9 -7.32 2.35 13.86
CA GLY A 9 -7.16 3.66 13.23
C GLY A 9 -6.44 3.64 11.88
N LEU A 10 -5.47 2.72 11.70
CA LEU A 10 -4.61 2.66 10.53
C LEU A 10 -5.38 2.51 9.18
N PRO A 11 -6.39 1.63 9.02
CA PRO A 11 -7.14 1.51 7.78
C PRO A 11 -7.82 2.80 7.34
N TYR A 12 -8.37 3.58 8.29
CA TYR A 12 -9.01 4.86 7.98
C TYR A 12 -8.01 5.87 7.42
N ALA A 13 -6.82 5.97 8.05
CA ALA A 13 -5.76 6.86 7.59
C ALA A 13 -5.24 6.47 6.19
N ILE A 14 -5.08 5.17 5.92
CA ILE A 14 -4.62 4.66 4.63
C ILE A 14 -5.65 4.94 3.53
N VAL A 15 -6.93 4.66 3.79
CA VAL A 15 -8.00 4.89 2.81
C VAL A 15 -8.17 6.38 2.53
N ALA A 16 -8.20 7.22 3.57
CA ALA A 16 -8.30 8.68 3.43
C ALA A 16 -7.11 9.26 2.66
N GLY A 17 -5.87 8.84 3.00
CA GLY A 17 -4.67 9.30 2.30
C GLY A 17 -4.63 8.87 0.83
N ALA A 18 -4.99 7.62 0.54
CA ALA A 18 -5.03 7.11 -0.83
C ALA A 18 -6.10 7.82 -1.68
N SER A 19 -7.28 8.11 -1.11
CA SER A 19 -8.33 8.85 -1.81
C SER A 19 -7.94 10.30 -2.05
N LEU A 20 -7.38 11.00 -1.06
CA LEU A 20 -6.93 12.38 -1.19
C LEU A 20 -5.86 12.52 -2.30
N ILE A 21 -4.87 11.63 -2.34
CA ILE A 21 -3.87 11.60 -3.41
C ILE A 21 -4.51 11.33 -4.77
N GLY A 22 -5.52 10.44 -4.83
CA GLY A 22 -6.26 10.15 -6.06
C GLY A 22 -7.09 11.34 -6.57
N GLU A 23 -7.53 12.24 -5.68
CA GLU A 23 -8.35 13.41 -6.01
C GLU A 23 -7.52 14.66 -6.32
N LEU A 24 -6.41 14.86 -5.60
CA LEU A 24 -5.48 15.98 -5.84
C LEU A 24 -4.46 15.72 -6.96
N GLY A 25 -4.24 14.44 -7.30
CA GLY A 25 -3.28 14.07 -8.33
C GLY A 25 -3.80 14.33 -9.74
N TYR A 26 -2.91 14.83 -10.62
CA TYR A 26 -3.24 15.00 -12.02
C TYR A 26 -3.71 13.65 -12.64
N PRO A 27 -4.79 13.61 -13.43
CA PRO A 27 -5.42 12.37 -13.89
C PRO A 27 -4.49 11.37 -14.54
N LYS A 28 -3.50 11.85 -15.30
CA LYS A 28 -2.49 10.99 -15.96
C LYS A 28 -1.54 10.34 -14.96
N GLU A 29 -1.25 10.99 -13.85
CA GLU A 29 -0.24 10.55 -12.87
C GLU A 29 -0.84 9.81 -11.66
N ARG A 30 -2.16 9.85 -11.50
CA ARG A 30 -2.89 9.20 -10.40
C ARG A 30 -2.44 7.75 -10.13
N PRO A 31 -2.25 6.88 -11.15
CA PRO A 31 -1.81 5.51 -10.90
C PRO A 31 -0.40 5.41 -10.34
N ILE A 32 0.51 6.30 -10.77
CA ILE A 32 1.88 6.34 -10.26
C ILE A 32 1.88 6.84 -8.82
N LEU A 33 1.17 7.95 -8.55
CA LEU A 33 1.11 8.56 -7.22
C LEU A 33 0.52 7.59 -6.18
N THR A 34 -0.57 6.90 -6.52
CA THR A 34 -1.17 5.91 -5.62
C THR A 34 -0.26 4.69 -5.40
N SER A 35 0.50 4.28 -6.40
CA SER A 35 1.49 3.19 -6.28
C SER A 35 2.70 3.62 -5.44
N LEU A 36 3.18 4.86 -5.63
CA LEU A 36 4.26 5.44 -4.82
C LEU A 36 3.84 5.63 -3.36
N PHE A 37 2.60 6.08 -3.12
CA PHE A 37 2.06 6.17 -1.76
C PHE A 37 2.19 4.84 -1.01
N ASN A 38 1.87 3.73 -1.68
CA ASN A 38 2.04 2.42 -1.08
C ASN A 38 3.53 2.04 -0.89
N ALA A 39 4.40 2.43 -1.82
CA ALA A 39 5.85 2.20 -1.71
C ALA A 39 6.49 3.01 -0.56
N CYS A 40 5.92 4.15 -0.16
CA CYS A 40 6.38 4.94 0.98
C CYS A 40 6.34 4.15 2.31
N TYR A 41 5.53 3.09 2.41
CA TYR A 41 5.57 2.16 3.54
C TYR A 41 6.99 1.64 3.82
N PHE A 42 7.75 1.32 2.77
CA PHE A 42 9.10 0.80 2.91
C PHE A 42 10.09 1.83 3.46
N ILE A 43 9.86 3.13 3.25
CA ILE A 43 10.67 4.19 3.87
C ILE A 43 10.55 4.12 5.39
N GLY A 44 9.31 4.04 5.88
CA GLY A 44 9.06 3.86 7.32
C GLY A 44 9.63 2.55 7.87
N ALA A 45 9.53 1.46 7.09
CA ALA A 45 10.07 0.16 7.46
C ALA A 45 11.61 0.17 7.54
N ILE A 46 12.30 0.89 6.66
CA ILE A 46 13.77 1.07 6.70
C ILE A 46 14.17 1.84 7.95
N VAL A 47 13.47 2.95 8.27
CA VAL A 47 13.74 3.73 9.48
C VAL A 47 13.53 2.87 10.73
N ALA A 48 12.45 2.10 10.80
CA ALA A 48 12.16 1.21 11.91
C ALA A 48 13.21 0.08 12.05
N ALA A 49 13.58 -0.57 10.93
CA ALA A 49 14.60 -1.62 10.92
C ALA A 49 15.98 -1.08 11.30
N GLY A 50 16.35 0.10 10.78
CA GLY A 50 17.60 0.78 11.10
C GLY A 50 17.68 1.17 12.58
N CYS A 51 16.60 1.70 13.14
CA CYS A 51 16.52 2.02 14.56
C CYS A 51 16.67 0.75 15.41
N THR A 52 15.97 -0.33 15.07
CA THR A 52 16.04 -1.62 15.77
C THR A 52 17.46 -2.19 15.69
N TYR A 53 18.10 -2.11 14.53
CA TYR A 53 19.50 -2.54 14.35
C TYR A 53 20.46 -1.71 15.22
N GLY A 54 20.30 -0.38 15.25
CA GLY A 54 21.15 0.49 16.07
C GLY A 54 20.96 0.31 17.58
N THR A 55 19.73 0.02 18.02
CA THR A 55 19.43 -0.13 19.46
C THR A 55 19.72 -1.51 20.03
N GLN A 56 19.93 -2.53 19.19
CA GLN A 56 20.22 -3.89 19.65
C GLN A 56 21.51 -4.02 20.48
N THR A 57 22.47 -3.10 20.29
CA THR A 57 23.73 -3.07 21.06
C THR A 57 23.55 -2.58 22.49
N ILE A 58 22.42 -1.94 22.79
CA ILE A 58 22.11 -1.38 24.11
C ILE A 58 21.63 -2.52 25.02
N LYS A 59 22.40 -2.82 26.07
CA LYS A 59 22.09 -3.91 27.04
C LYS A 59 21.03 -3.57 28.08
N THR A 60 20.41 -2.39 28.00
CA THR A 60 19.39 -1.93 28.93
C THR A 60 18.00 -1.97 28.32
N ASP A 61 16.94 -1.79 29.12
CA ASP A 61 15.55 -1.70 28.66
C ASP A 61 15.31 -0.65 27.56
N TRP A 62 16.23 0.25 27.34
CA TRP A 62 16.16 1.24 26.27
C TRP A 62 16.26 0.64 24.88
N SER A 63 16.78 -0.55 24.74
CA SER A 63 16.89 -1.27 23.45
C SER A 63 15.54 -1.43 22.76
N TRP A 64 14.46 -1.70 23.51
CA TRP A 64 13.11 -1.84 22.95
C TRP A 64 12.25 -0.58 23.16
N ARG A 65 12.57 0.26 24.15
CA ARG A 65 11.82 1.51 24.42
C ARG A 65 12.04 2.55 23.33
N ILE A 66 13.29 2.72 22.83
CA ILE A 66 13.60 3.70 21.78
C ILE A 66 12.79 3.42 20.49
N PRO A 67 12.77 2.21 19.91
CA PRO A 67 11.93 1.93 18.75
C PRO A 67 10.42 2.15 19.04
N SER A 68 9.96 1.85 20.26
CA SER A 68 8.57 2.05 20.65
C SER A 68 8.18 3.53 20.75
N PHE A 69 9.06 4.39 21.27
CA PHE A 69 8.84 5.84 21.29
C PHE A 69 8.95 6.46 19.90
N LEU A 70 9.88 5.97 19.06
CA LEU A 70 10.04 6.47 17.70
C LEU A 70 8.77 6.24 16.87
N GLN A 71 8.01 5.19 17.14
CA GLN A 71 6.73 4.92 16.47
C GLN A 71 5.71 6.05 16.65
N MET A 72 5.82 6.85 17.73
CA MET A 72 4.93 7.98 17.97
C MET A 72 5.28 9.19 17.09
N ALA A 73 6.53 9.35 16.69
CA ALA A 73 6.99 10.52 15.94
C ALA A 73 6.27 10.73 14.59
N PRO A 74 6.10 9.72 13.71
CA PRO A 74 5.34 9.88 12.48
C PRO A 74 3.87 10.29 12.73
N SER A 75 3.25 9.74 13.76
CA SER A 75 1.85 10.09 14.10
C SER A 75 1.72 11.53 14.57
N LEU A 76 2.67 12.03 15.37
CA LEU A 76 2.70 13.44 15.80
C LEU A 76 2.91 14.37 14.60
N LEU A 77 3.84 14.02 13.70
CA LEU A 77 4.05 14.78 12.48
C LEU A 77 2.78 14.80 11.61
N GLN A 78 2.12 13.67 11.46
CA GLN A 78 0.88 13.57 10.68
C GLN A 78 -0.22 14.45 11.26
N VAL A 79 -0.44 14.43 12.58
CA VAL A 79 -1.44 15.27 13.25
C VAL A 79 -1.11 16.76 13.09
N THR A 80 0.17 17.13 13.14
CA THR A 80 0.60 18.52 12.97
C THR A 80 0.43 19.00 11.54
N PHE A 81 0.83 18.19 10.56
CA PHE A 81 0.85 18.59 9.15
C PHE A 81 -0.49 18.43 8.44
N VAL A 82 -1.42 17.63 8.97
CA VAL A 82 -2.75 17.44 8.35
C VAL A 82 -3.51 18.75 8.17
N PHE A 83 -3.35 19.70 9.08
CA PHE A 83 -4.00 21.01 9.01
C PHE A 83 -3.48 21.92 7.89
N PHE A 84 -2.31 21.62 7.33
CA PHE A 84 -1.71 22.37 6.22
C PHE A 84 -2.03 21.76 4.85
N LEU A 85 -2.62 20.55 4.83
CA LEU A 85 -3.02 19.90 3.59
C LEU A 85 -4.30 20.56 3.03
N PRO A 86 -4.38 20.75 1.70
CA PRO A 86 -5.61 21.21 1.08
C PRO A 86 -6.69 20.15 1.20
N GLU A 87 -7.93 20.58 1.35
CA GLU A 87 -9.10 19.70 1.32
C GLU A 87 -9.33 19.15 -0.08
N SER A 88 -10.00 18.00 -0.15
CA SER A 88 -10.38 17.39 -1.40
C SER A 88 -11.35 18.29 -2.19
N PRO A 89 -11.10 18.56 -3.50
CA PRO A 89 -12.04 19.32 -4.33
C PRO A 89 -13.44 18.67 -4.38
N ARG A 90 -13.52 17.33 -4.39
CA ARG A 90 -14.80 16.61 -4.34
C ARG A 90 -15.54 16.83 -3.03
N PHE A 91 -14.84 16.80 -1.92
CA PHE A 91 -15.43 17.05 -0.60
C PHE A 91 -15.93 18.50 -0.50
N LEU A 92 -15.15 19.48 -0.96
CA LEU A 92 -15.57 20.88 -0.97
C LEU A 92 -16.82 21.09 -1.81
N MET A 93 -16.88 20.50 -3.01
CA MET A 93 -18.07 20.57 -3.86
C MET A 93 -19.28 19.86 -3.23
N SER A 94 -19.09 18.78 -2.48
CA SER A 94 -20.19 18.10 -1.77
C SER A 94 -20.76 18.93 -0.60
N LYS A 95 -20.04 19.96 -0.17
CA LYS A 95 -20.44 20.95 0.84
C LYS A 95 -20.88 22.28 0.25
N ASP A 96 -21.12 22.34 -1.07
CA ASP A 96 -21.50 23.54 -1.84
C ASP A 96 -20.45 24.67 -1.83
N LYS A 97 -19.19 24.35 -1.46
CA LYS A 97 -18.07 25.29 -1.46
C LYS A 97 -17.33 25.28 -2.81
N PHE A 98 -18.02 25.75 -3.85
CA PHE A 98 -17.52 25.65 -5.23
C PHE A 98 -16.29 26.52 -5.48
N GLU A 99 -16.25 27.75 -4.93
CA GLU A 99 -15.13 28.69 -5.10
C GLU A 99 -13.83 28.15 -4.49
N GLU A 100 -13.91 27.55 -3.28
CA GLU A 100 -12.76 26.93 -2.64
C GLU A 100 -12.25 25.72 -3.45
N ALA A 101 -13.16 24.90 -3.97
CA ALA A 101 -12.82 23.74 -4.80
C ALA A 101 -12.15 24.15 -6.12
N GLU A 102 -12.67 25.21 -6.77
CA GLU A 102 -12.07 25.76 -7.99
C GLU A 102 -10.68 26.31 -7.71
N ALA A 103 -10.49 27.05 -6.62
CA ALA A 103 -9.19 27.60 -6.23
C ALA A 103 -8.14 26.48 -6.02
N VAL A 104 -8.53 25.35 -5.42
CA VAL A 104 -7.65 24.19 -5.25
C VAL A 104 -7.29 23.58 -6.61
N LEU A 105 -8.25 23.36 -7.50
CA LEU A 105 -7.99 22.78 -8.82
C LEU A 105 -7.16 23.73 -9.71
N VAL A 106 -7.43 25.01 -9.69
CA VAL A 106 -6.64 26.03 -10.44
C VAL A 106 -5.19 26.03 -9.94
N LYS A 107 -4.98 25.96 -8.63
CA LYS A 107 -3.65 25.96 -8.03
C LYS A 107 -2.83 24.72 -8.40
N TYR A 108 -3.45 23.52 -8.35
CA TYR A 108 -2.71 22.25 -8.49
C TYR A 108 -2.75 21.66 -9.91
N HIS A 109 -3.80 21.97 -10.71
CA HIS A 109 -3.96 21.40 -12.05
C HIS A 109 -3.74 22.39 -13.21
N ALA A 110 -3.79 23.68 -12.94
CA ALA A 110 -3.64 24.72 -13.96
C ALA A 110 -2.52 25.74 -13.66
N GLU A 111 -1.61 25.42 -12.73
CA GLU A 111 -0.48 26.31 -12.37
C GLU A 111 -0.91 27.75 -12.05
N GLY A 112 -2.12 27.94 -11.52
CA GLY A 112 -2.69 29.24 -11.17
C GLY A 112 -3.48 29.94 -12.30
N ASN A 113 -3.68 29.32 -13.47
CA ASN A 113 -4.47 29.91 -14.56
C ASN A 113 -5.97 29.63 -14.36
N PRO A 114 -6.81 30.65 -14.02
CA PRO A 114 -8.23 30.47 -13.77
C PRO A 114 -9.06 30.19 -15.04
N ASN A 115 -8.51 30.49 -16.23
CA ASN A 115 -9.22 30.31 -17.49
C ASN A 115 -8.97 28.93 -18.16
N SER A 116 -8.28 28.01 -17.48
CA SER A 116 -7.99 26.70 -18.02
C SER A 116 -9.25 25.92 -18.38
N GLU A 117 -9.41 25.55 -19.65
CA GLU A 117 -10.51 24.71 -20.12
C GLU A 117 -10.51 23.32 -19.46
N PHE A 118 -9.31 22.82 -19.15
CA PHE A 118 -9.15 21.56 -18.47
C PHE A 118 -9.78 21.56 -17.06
N VAL A 119 -9.53 22.61 -16.26
CA VAL A 119 -10.12 22.74 -14.92
C VAL A 119 -11.64 22.89 -15.00
N LYS A 120 -12.15 23.65 -15.97
CA LYS A 120 -13.61 23.79 -16.20
C LYS A 120 -14.26 22.46 -16.55
N ALA A 121 -13.62 21.66 -17.39
CA ALA A 121 -14.09 20.33 -17.73
C ALA A 121 -14.06 19.38 -16.51
N GLU A 122 -13.00 19.42 -15.70
CA GLU A 122 -12.86 18.59 -14.50
C GLU A 122 -13.91 18.99 -13.43
N ILE A 123 -14.17 20.27 -13.23
CA ILE A 123 -15.24 20.78 -12.35
C ILE A 123 -16.61 20.25 -12.81
N LEU A 124 -16.89 20.29 -14.11
CA LEU A 124 -18.14 19.77 -14.67
C LEU A 124 -18.28 18.28 -14.46
N GLU A 125 -17.20 17.52 -14.68
CA GLU A 125 -17.17 16.07 -14.43
C GLU A 125 -17.43 15.74 -12.95
N ILE A 126 -16.79 16.47 -12.03
CA ILE A 126 -17.00 16.28 -10.60
C ILE A 126 -18.44 16.61 -10.20
N LYS A 127 -19.01 17.73 -10.71
CA LYS A 127 -20.41 18.12 -10.44
C LYS A 127 -21.40 17.05 -10.91
N THR A 128 -21.25 16.59 -12.15
CA THR A 128 -22.14 15.55 -12.71
C THR A 128 -22.03 14.24 -11.94
N THR A 129 -20.81 13.86 -11.58
CA THR A 129 -20.57 12.66 -10.78
C THR A 129 -21.19 12.76 -9.40
N LEU A 130 -21.02 13.90 -8.70
CA LEU A 130 -21.59 14.15 -7.39
C LEU A 130 -23.12 14.15 -7.42
N GLN A 131 -23.76 14.73 -8.45
CA GLN A 131 -25.22 14.67 -8.59
C GLN A 131 -25.73 13.23 -8.69
N ILE A 132 -25.08 12.40 -9.52
CA ILE A 132 -25.41 10.99 -9.64
C ILE A 132 -25.16 10.24 -8.32
N GLU A 133 -24.08 10.57 -7.61
CA GLU A 133 -23.76 9.98 -6.30
C GLU A 133 -24.76 10.39 -5.23
N MET A 134 -25.20 11.63 -5.20
CA MET A 134 -26.20 12.13 -4.24
C MET A 134 -27.59 11.52 -4.49
N GLU A 135 -28.01 11.39 -5.74
CA GLU A 135 -29.23 10.66 -6.09
C GLU A 135 -29.17 9.20 -5.67
N ASN A 136 -28.00 8.58 -5.80
CA ASN A 136 -27.73 7.21 -5.39
C ASN A 136 -27.46 7.06 -3.88
N SER A 137 -27.09 8.11 -3.15
CA SER A 137 -26.77 8.07 -1.71
C SER A 137 -27.96 7.74 -0.81
N LYS A 138 -29.18 7.87 -1.32
CA LYS A 138 -30.41 7.37 -0.67
C LYS A 138 -30.45 5.84 -0.59
N ARG A 139 -29.50 5.14 -1.22
CA ARG A 139 -29.41 3.69 -1.19
C ARG A 139 -28.79 3.22 0.13
N SER A 140 -29.40 2.24 0.74
CA SER A 140 -28.91 1.60 1.97
C SER A 140 -27.66 0.77 1.72
N TRP A 141 -26.82 0.58 2.75
CA TRP A 141 -25.74 -0.42 2.74
C TRP A 141 -26.18 -1.81 2.28
N MET A 142 -27.46 -2.13 2.46
CA MET A 142 -28.10 -3.37 1.97
C MET A 142 -28.10 -3.46 0.45
N ASP A 143 -28.11 -2.36 -0.28
CA ASP A 143 -28.12 -2.37 -1.75
C ASP A 143 -26.78 -2.82 -2.35
N LEU A 144 -25.66 -2.67 -1.59
CA LEU A 144 -24.38 -3.26 -1.95
C LEU A 144 -24.45 -4.78 -2.11
N VAL A 145 -25.34 -5.43 -1.34
CA VAL A 145 -25.51 -6.89 -1.35
C VAL A 145 -26.69 -7.31 -2.23
N ARG A 146 -27.65 -6.41 -2.49
CA ARG A 146 -28.91 -6.71 -3.20
C ARG A 146 -28.70 -6.94 -4.70
N THR A 147 -27.86 -6.13 -5.36
CA THR A 147 -27.64 -6.21 -6.80
C THR A 147 -26.52 -7.21 -7.15
N ALA A 148 -26.75 -8.12 -8.10
CA ALA A 148 -25.79 -9.15 -8.50
C ALA A 148 -24.43 -8.56 -8.96
N GLY A 149 -24.46 -7.40 -9.65
CA GLY A 149 -23.24 -6.69 -10.07
C GLY A 149 -22.43 -6.16 -8.90
N MET A 150 -23.08 -5.58 -7.89
CA MET A 150 -22.40 -5.05 -6.69
C MET A 150 -21.84 -6.17 -5.82
N ARG A 151 -22.58 -7.27 -5.64
CA ARG A 151 -22.07 -8.46 -4.93
C ARG A 151 -20.77 -8.98 -5.55
N ARG A 152 -20.72 -9.10 -6.87
CA ARG A 152 -19.50 -9.55 -7.58
C ARG A 152 -18.33 -8.58 -7.34
N ARG A 153 -18.58 -7.28 -7.34
CA ARG A 153 -17.53 -6.27 -7.10
C ARG A 153 -17.03 -6.31 -5.65
N LEU A 154 -17.96 -6.40 -4.69
CA LEU A 154 -17.65 -6.55 -3.28
C LEU A 154 -16.82 -7.83 -3.04
N LEU A 155 -17.26 -8.95 -3.63
CA LEU A 155 -16.55 -10.22 -3.53
C LEU A 155 -15.15 -10.15 -4.13
N ILE A 156 -14.98 -9.55 -5.32
CA ILE A 156 -13.66 -9.40 -5.95
C ILE A 156 -12.75 -8.51 -5.08
N GLY A 157 -13.26 -7.40 -4.54
CA GLY A 157 -12.50 -6.51 -3.67
C GLY A 157 -12.07 -7.19 -2.37
N SER A 158 -13.00 -7.91 -1.72
CA SER A 158 -12.73 -8.65 -0.49
C SER A 158 -11.74 -9.80 -0.72
N LEU A 159 -11.91 -10.58 -1.79
CA LEU A 159 -10.99 -11.64 -2.16
C LEU A 159 -9.60 -11.10 -2.51
N LEU A 160 -9.51 -9.96 -3.17
CA LEU A 160 -8.22 -9.33 -3.47
C LEU A 160 -7.48 -8.96 -2.19
N GLY A 161 -8.18 -8.34 -1.23
CA GLY A 161 -7.60 -8.03 0.09
C GLY A 161 -7.16 -9.28 0.85
N LEU A 162 -7.98 -10.33 0.85
CA LEU A 162 -7.65 -11.61 1.48
C LEU A 162 -6.41 -12.25 0.82
N PHE A 163 -6.37 -12.34 -0.50
CA PHE A 163 -5.26 -12.95 -1.23
C PHE A 163 -3.96 -12.14 -1.09
N THR A 164 -4.03 -10.83 -0.95
CA THR A 164 -2.86 -9.99 -0.68
C THR A 164 -2.16 -10.42 0.61
N GLN A 165 -2.92 -10.77 1.65
CA GLN A 165 -2.35 -11.24 2.92
C GLN A 165 -1.97 -12.73 2.88
N LEU A 166 -2.81 -13.58 2.29
CA LEU A 166 -2.56 -15.02 2.18
C LEU A 166 -1.43 -15.39 1.20
N SER A 167 -1.00 -14.45 0.34
CA SER A 167 0.14 -14.66 -0.58
C SER A 167 1.51 -14.77 0.11
N GLY A 168 1.53 -14.91 1.45
CA GLY A 168 2.73 -15.13 2.24
C GLY A 168 3.43 -13.88 2.73
N ASN A 169 2.87 -12.69 2.46
CA ASN A 169 3.41 -11.43 2.98
C ASN A 169 3.53 -11.45 4.52
N VAL A 170 2.55 -12.04 5.20
CA VAL A 170 2.55 -12.19 6.66
C VAL A 170 3.76 -13.01 7.15
N VAL A 171 4.11 -14.09 6.44
CA VAL A 171 5.24 -14.95 6.83
C VAL A 171 6.55 -14.17 6.77
N ILE A 172 6.80 -13.45 5.69
CA ILE A 172 8.03 -12.69 5.52
C ILE A 172 8.06 -11.45 6.43
N SER A 173 6.92 -10.78 6.66
CA SER A 173 6.88 -9.56 7.45
C SER A 173 6.97 -9.80 8.96
N TYR A 174 6.35 -10.86 9.46
CA TYR A 174 6.24 -11.09 10.92
C TYR A 174 7.09 -12.26 11.43
N PHE A 175 7.32 -13.28 10.61
CA PHE A 175 8.03 -14.49 11.00
C PHE A 175 9.42 -14.62 10.38
N LEU A 176 9.95 -13.55 9.78
CA LEU A 176 11.29 -13.55 9.15
C LEU A 176 12.37 -14.05 10.12
N GLY A 177 12.35 -13.58 11.38
CA GLY A 177 13.32 -14.01 12.39
C GLY A 177 13.25 -15.51 12.70
N ASP A 178 12.05 -16.07 12.79
CA ASP A 178 11.86 -17.50 13.06
C ASP A 178 12.22 -18.35 11.83
N VAL A 179 11.96 -17.86 10.64
CA VAL A 179 12.41 -18.49 9.38
C VAL A 179 13.95 -18.51 9.31
N LEU A 180 14.61 -17.40 9.66
CA LEU A 180 16.08 -17.34 9.68
C LEU A 180 16.68 -18.29 10.71
N LYS A 181 16.07 -18.39 11.89
CA LYS A 181 16.48 -19.38 12.92
C LYS A 181 16.33 -20.83 12.41
N LEU A 182 15.23 -21.13 11.70
CA LEU A 182 15.00 -22.45 11.12
C LEU A 182 16.10 -22.84 10.13
N ILE A 183 16.64 -21.89 9.39
CA ILE A 183 17.70 -22.06 8.40
C ILE A 183 19.10 -22.04 9.05
N GLY A 184 19.18 -21.92 10.39
CA GLY A 184 20.44 -21.94 11.15
C GLY A 184 21.06 -20.59 11.44
N TYR A 185 20.44 -19.46 11.02
CA TYR A 185 20.92 -18.11 11.32
C TYR A 185 20.27 -17.60 12.64
N THR A 186 20.89 -17.96 13.77
CA THR A 186 20.38 -17.62 15.11
C THR A 186 20.86 -16.29 15.65
N ASP A 187 21.89 -15.68 15.05
CA ASP A 187 22.44 -14.41 15.48
C ASP A 187 21.45 -13.24 15.24
N PRO A 188 21.00 -12.55 16.32
CA PRO A 188 20.08 -11.42 16.19
C PRO A 188 20.64 -10.26 15.36
N ALA A 189 21.96 -10.04 15.38
CA ALA A 189 22.59 -8.97 14.61
C ALA A 189 22.44 -9.24 13.11
N PHE A 190 22.71 -10.47 12.68
CA PHE A 190 22.51 -10.89 11.30
C PHE A 190 21.05 -10.79 10.88
N GLN A 191 20.10 -11.22 11.72
CA GLN A 191 18.68 -11.16 11.42
C GLN A 191 18.19 -9.72 11.19
N ASN A 192 18.62 -8.78 12.05
CA ASN A 192 18.25 -7.37 11.92
C ASN A 192 18.91 -6.73 10.70
N GLN A 193 20.17 -7.04 10.42
CA GLN A 193 20.87 -6.55 9.22
C GLN A 193 20.22 -7.08 7.95
N TYR A 194 19.84 -8.37 7.93
CA TYR A 194 19.15 -8.99 6.81
C TYR A 194 17.77 -8.36 6.58
N ASN A 195 17.02 -8.10 7.64
CA ASN A 195 15.72 -7.43 7.57
C ASN A 195 15.88 -6.00 7.00
N LEU A 196 16.85 -5.23 7.47
CA LEU A 196 17.13 -3.89 6.95
C LEU A 196 17.44 -3.93 5.45
N GLY A 197 18.30 -4.85 5.01
CA GLY A 197 18.60 -5.06 3.58
C GLY A 197 17.36 -5.42 2.77
N ASN A 198 16.49 -6.28 3.31
CA ASN A 198 15.24 -6.67 2.66
C ASN A 198 14.27 -5.49 2.51
N GLN A 199 14.17 -4.59 3.49
CA GLN A 199 13.34 -3.39 3.38
C GLN A 199 13.87 -2.41 2.34
N CYS A 200 15.19 -2.21 2.28
CA CYS A 200 15.82 -1.39 1.24
C CYS A 200 15.57 -1.96 -0.17
N TRP A 201 15.73 -3.28 -0.33
CA TRP A 201 15.44 -3.96 -1.58
C TRP A 201 13.96 -3.84 -1.99
N SER A 202 13.06 -4.00 -1.03
CA SER A 202 11.61 -3.86 -1.24
C SER A 202 11.22 -2.44 -1.67
N LEU A 203 11.90 -1.40 -1.15
CA LEU A 203 11.70 -0.02 -1.60
C LEU A 203 12.08 0.13 -3.07
N VAL A 204 13.25 -0.36 -3.47
CA VAL A 204 13.71 -0.30 -4.88
C VAL A 204 12.72 -1.02 -5.79
N CYS A 205 12.27 -2.21 -5.40
CA CYS A 205 11.27 -2.98 -6.13
C CYS A 205 9.92 -2.27 -6.19
N GLY A 206 9.47 -1.64 -5.09
CA GLY A 206 8.22 -0.91 -5.00
C GLY A 206 8.18 0.32 -5.92
N VAL A 207 9.24 1.12 -5.90
CA VAL A 207 9.41 2.27 -6.81
C VAL A 207 9.49 1.80 -8.26
N GLY A 208 10.28 0.77 -8.55
CA GLY A 208 10.36 0.17 -9.87
C GLY A 208 9.00 -0.31 -10.39
N ALA A 209 8.22 -0.99 -9.56
CA ALA A 209 6.87 -1.44 -9.89
C ALA A 209 5.91 -0.26 -10.17
N ALA A 210 6.01 0.84 -9.40
CA ALA A 210 5.20 2.03 -9.59
C ALA A 210 5.46 2.70 -10.96
N LEU A 211 6.71 2.73 -11.41
CA LEU A 211 7.08 3.27 -12.73
C LEU A 211 6.60 2.37 -13.88
N VAL A 212 6.59 1.06 -13.65
CA VAL A 212 6.20 0.06 -14.65
C VAL A 212 4.67 -0.07 -14.80
N VAL A 213 3.90 0.31 -13.77
CA VAL A 213 2.43 0.14 -13.73
C VAL A 213 1.69 0.77 -14.91
N MET A 214 2.23 1.84 -15.48
CA MET A 214 1.64 2.54 -16.64
C MET A 214 1.89 1.80 -17.96
N ARG A 215 2.91 0.95 -18.03
CA ARG A 215 3.40 0.36 -19.29
C ARG A 215 2.72 -0.96 -19.65
N PHE A 216 2.22 -1.68 -18.63
CA PHE A 216 1.63 -3.00 -18.80
C PHE A 216 0.15 -3.05 -18.45
N ARG A 217 -0.57 -3.98 -19.09
CA ARG A 217 -1.98 -4.23 -18.76
C ARG A 217 -2.07 -4.82 -17.36
N ARG A 218 -2.99 -4.30 -16.54
CA ARG A 218 -3.19 -4.72 -15.15
C ARG A 218 -3.38 -6.24 -14.98
N ARG A 219 -4.15 -6.87 -15.89
CA ARG A 219 -4.37 -8.32 -15.86
C ARG A 219 -3.06 -9.10 -16.05
N THR A 220 -2.20 -8.65 -16.96
CA THR A 220 -0.90 -9.28 -17.19
C THR A 220 -0.02 -9.16 -15.96
N MET A 221 0.06 -7.96 -15.33
CA MET A 221 0.85 -7.75 -14.12
C MET A 221 0.39 -8.63 -12.95
N TYR A 222 -0.94 -8.79 -12.75
CA TYR A 222 -1.44 -9.72 -11.73
C TYR A 222 -1.07 -11.16 -12.02
N MET A 223 -1.27 -11.62 -13.26
CA MET A 223 -0.97 -13.01 -13.63
C MET A 223 0.52 -13.32 -13.52
N THR A 224 1.38 -12.47 -14.06
CA THR A 224 2.84 -12.65 -13.98
C THR A 224 3.35 -12.59 -12.55
N GLY A 225 2.84 -11.66 -11.73
CA GLY A 225 3.22 -11.55 -10.34
C GLY A 225 2.78 -12.75 -9.50
N ILE A 226 1.54 -13.24 -9.65
CA ILE A 226 1.05 -14.42 -8.93
C ILE A 226 1.84 -15.66 -9.32
N LEU A 227 2.11 -15.87 -10.61
CA LEU A 227 2.93 -17.00 -11.08
C LEU A 227 4.36 -16.91 -10.54
N ALA A 228 4.95 -15.70 -10.51
CA ALA A 228 6.26 -15.47 -9.93
C ALA A 228 6.29 -15.78 -8.42
N ILE A 229 5.27 -15.32 -7.66
CA ILE A 229 5.13 -15.64 -6.23
C ILE A 229 5.03 -17.15 -6.02
N LEU A 230 4.20 -17.84 -6.79
CA LEU A 230 4.05 -19.29 -6.70
C LEU A 230 5.39 -20.00 -6.95
N GLY A 231 6.10 -19.62 -8.01
CA GLY A 231 7.42 -20.19 -8.34
C GLY A 231 8.45 -19.97 -7.23
N VAL A 232 8.51 -18.76 -6.68
CA VAL A 232 9.41 -18.41 -5.57
C VAL A 232 9.08 -19.24 -4.32
N TYR A 233 7.79 -19.39 -3.97
CA TYR A 233 7.40 -20.20 -2.80
C TYR A 233 7.71 -21.67 -2.97
N VAL A 234 7.43 -22.25 -4.13
CA VAL A 234 7.78 -23.66 -4.41
C VAL A 234 9.29 -23.86 -4.28
N ALA A 235 10.09 -22.98 -4.88
CA ALA A 235 11.53 -23.06 -4.80
C ALA A 235 12.04 -22.88 -3.36
N TRP A 236 11.50 -21.91 -2.64
CA TRP A 236 11.86 -21.67 -1.23
C TRP A 236 11.53 -22.85 -0.34
N THR A 237 10.31 -23.41 -0.46
CA THR A 237 9.88 -24.57 0.33
C THR A 237 10.75 -25.80 0.04
N THR A 238 11.08 -26.04 -1.23
CA THR A 238 11.99 -27.16 -1.59
C THR A 238 13.38 -26.95 -1.03
N CYS A 239 13.95 -25.74 -1.10
CA CYS A 239 15.26 -25.45 -0.50
C CYS A 239 15.24 -25.60 1.02
N THR A 240 14.16 -25.17 1.69
CA THR A 240 14.02 -25.36 3.15
C THR A 240 13.93 -26.85 3.51
N ALA A 241 13.17 -27.64 2.75
CA ALA A 241 13.08 -29.09 2.96
C ALA A 241 14.45 -29.79 2.77
N VAL A 242 15.20 -29.41 1.74
CA VAL A 242 16.57 -29.92 1.51
C VAL A 242 17.50 -29.52 2.64
N PHE A 243 17.40 -28.29 3.15
CA PHE A 243 18.19 -27.85 4.29
C PHE A 243 17.90 -28.68 5.54
N ILE A 244 16.63 -28.92 5.86
CA ILE A 244 16.22 -29.72 7.03
C ILE A 244 16.69 -31.19 6.89
N ALA A 245 16.62 -31.76 5.67
CA ALA A 245 16.99 -33.15 5.44
C ALA A 245 18.51 -33.38 5.41
N TYR A 246 19.28 -32.48 4.82
CA TYR A 246 20.71 -32.69 4.53
C TYR A 246 21.64 -31.68 5.19
N ASN A 247 21.11 -30.68 5.91
CA ASN A 247 21.86 -29.61 6.55
C ASN A 247 22.88 -28.91 5.60
N SER A 248 22.49 -28.78 4.33
CA SER A 248 23.35 -28.24 3.27
C SER A 248 23.49 -26.71 3.37
N PRO A 249 24.74 -26.15 3.48
CA PRO A 249 24.94 -24.71 3.54
C PRO A 249 24.54 -23.99 2.25
N VAL A 250 24.53 -24.70 1.12
CA VAL A 250 24.08 -24.17 -0.16
C VAL A 250 22.57 -23.94 -0.14
N ALA A 251 21.81 -24.90 0.41
CA ALA A 251 20.36 -24.77 0.56
C ALA A 251 19.99 -23.57 1.46
N ALA A 252 20.72 -23.34 2.55
CA ALA A 252 20.52 -22.16 3.41
C ALA A 252 20.70 -20.84 2.65
N LYS A 253 21.77 -20.72 1.87
CA LYS A 253 22.00 -19.50 1.05
C LYS A 253 20.92 -19.31 -0.02
N LEU A 254 20.45 -20.38 -0.65
CA LEU A 254 19.35 -20.31 -1.62
C LEU A 254 18.04 -19.87 -0.97
N CYS A 255 17.76 -20.32 0.27
CA CYS A 255 16.59 -19.83 1.01
C CYS A 255 16.65 -18.30 1.22
N LEU A 256 17.80 -17.76 1.61
CA LEU A 256 17.99 -16.31 1.73
C LEU A 256 17.74 -15.60 0.39
N PHE A 257 18.25 -16.15 -0.70
CA PHE A 257 18.02 -15.56 -2.03
C PHE A 257 16.53 -15.53 -2.40
N PHE A 258 15.77 -16.60 -2.14
CA PHE A 258 14.34 -16.65 -2.48
C PHE A 258 13.49 -15.70 -1.62
N ILE A 259 13.89 -15.41 -0.37
CA ILE A 259 13.25 -14.37 0.44
C ILE A 259 13.39 -12.99 -0.23
N TYR A 260 14.58 -12.66 -0.75
CA TYR A 260 14.78 -11.44 -1.53
C TYR A 260 14.02 -11.46 -2.87
N ALA A 261 13.98 -12.60 -3.55
CA ALA A 261 13.27 -12.77 -4.83
C ALA A 261 11.74 -12.64 -4.69
N TYR A 262 11.19 -12.84 -3.50
CA TYR A 262 9.77 -12.60 -3.23
C TYR A 262 9.38 -11.12 -3.36
N SER A 263 10.23 -10.20 -2.90
CA SER A 263 9.93 -8.77 -2.89
C SER A 263 9.56 -8.19 -4.27
N PRO A 264 10.30 -8.41 -5.36
CA PRO A 264 9.89 -7.92 -6.68
C PRO A 264 8.59 -8.55 -7.18
N ALA A 265 8.36 -9.84 -6.93
CA ALA A 265 7.14 -10.52 -7.34
C ALA A 265 5.91 -9.95 -6.63
N TYR A 266 5.98 -9.74 -5.32
CA TYR A 266 4.91 -9.16 -4.52
C TYR A 266 4.65 -7.69 -4.88
N ASN A 267 5.69 -6.89 -5.01
CA ASN A 267 5.57 -5.47 -5.33
C ASN A 267 4.94 -5.25 -6.71
N LEU A 268 5.31 -6.04 -7.71
CA LEU A 268 4.76 -5.95 -9.06
C LEU A 268 3.25 -6.29 -9.09
N CYS A 269 2.82 -7.28 -8.32
CA CYS A 269 1.46 -7.79 -8.34
C CYS A 269 0.54 -7.00 -7.39
N PHE A 270 0.83 -7.07 -6.09
CA PHE A 270 -0.10 -6.58 -5.08
C PHE A 270 0.19 -5.15 -4.67
N ASN A 271 1.45 -4.78 -4.44
CA ASN A 271 1.79 -3.46 -3.90
C ASN A 271 1.42 -2.31 -4.86
N ALA A 272 1.77 -2.43 -6.14
CA ALA A 272 1.50 -1.40 -7.14
C ALA A 272 0.03 -1.30 -7.57
N LEU A 273 -0.74 -2.39 -7.53
CA LEU A 273 -2.05 -2.46 -8.14
C LEU A 273 -3.23 -2.39 -7.16
N THR A 274 -3.03 -2.69 -5.88
CA THR A 274 -4.12 -2.83 -4.90
C THR A 274 -4.96 -1.56 -4.78
N TYR A 275 -4.36 -0.42 -4.53
CA TYR A 275 -5.10 0.84 -4.36
C TYR A 275 -5.62 1.41 -5.66
N SER A 276 -4.89 1.26 -6.76
CA SER A 276 -5.33 1.69 -8.09
C SER A 276 -6.61 0.97 -8.55
N LYS A 277 -6.82 -0.29 -8.12
CA LYS A 277 -8.00 -1.07 -8.51
C LYS A 277 -9.18 -0.85 -7.58
N SER A 278 -8.93 -0.71 -6.29
CA SER A 278 -9.98 -0.47 -5.28
C SER A 278 -10.73 0.84 -5.56
N ALA A 279 -10.02 1.91 -5.88
CA ALA A 279 -10.62 3.19 -6.25
C ALA A 279 -11.49 3.07 -7.52
N ILE A 280 -11.02 2.35 -8.55
CA ILE A 280 -11.78 2.17 -9.81
C ILE A 280 -13.01 1.27 -9.62
N ILE A 281 -12.92 0.23 -8.80
CA ILE A 281 -14.06 -0.63 -8.50
C ILE A 281 -15.14 0.16 -7.74
N ALA A 282 -14.74 1.00 -6.80
CA ALA A 282 -15.65 1.89 -6.08
C ALA A 282 -16.28 2.92 -7.01
N CYS A 283 -15.50 3.67 -7.80
CA CYS A 283 -16.03 4.70 -8.72
C CYS A 283 -16.94 4.11 -9.81
N ARG A 284 -16.55 3.00 -10.46
CA ARG A 284 -17.43 2.35 -11.46
C ARG A 284 -18.67 1.70 -10.86
N GLY A 285 -18.69 1.47 -9.56
CA GLY A 285 -19.85 0.99 -8.83
C GLY A 285 -20.97 2.02 -8.77
N VAL A 286 -20.62 3.29 -8.70
CA VAL A 286 -21.53 4.43 -8.63
C VAL A 286 -21.98 4.87 -10.02
N LEU A 287 -21.13 4.77 -11.04
CA LEU A 287 -21.39 5.23 -12.41
C LEU A 287 -22.12 4.19 -13.31
N ALA A 288 -22.29 2.94 -12.87
CA ALA A 288 -22.85 1.87 -13.69
C ALA A 288 -24.19 1.32 -13.15
N CYS A 289 -24.94 2.17 -12.42
CA CYS A 289 -26.33 1.89 -12.04
C CYS A 289 -27.26 2.96 -12.64
#